data_261f12b78774992daa6d1a6e6399d2e0
#
_entry.id   261f12b78774992daa6d1a6e6399d2e0
#
_cell.length_a   1.000
_cell.length_b   1.000
_cell.length_c   1.000
_cell.angle_alpha   90.00
_cell.angle_beta   90.00
_cell.angle_gamma   90.00
#
_symmetry.space_group_name_H-M   'P 1'
#
loop_
_entity.id
_entity.type
_entity.pdbx_description
1 polymer ?
#
loop_
_entity_poly.entity_id
_entity_poly.type
_entity_poly.pdbx_seq_one_letter_code
_entity_poly.pdbx_strand_id
1 'polypeptide(L)'
;MIQRSAYALAVGILGAFVVWAAPSKAEPWPQRTVRVIVPLPPGVPTDLVCRLFAERLSEPWRQPVAVENRQGADGIPAVSGFVSARDDHTLLCSFPGVITINPLIYEKLPYDPRRDLVPVVSLSDNFIGIAVSAALKVNSLDDFVKLARSQPGKLNWAASPGNPLYGFAALLKSAGIEMVQVSYRDFRPALQDVGEGRIQAVATGVGVLLAQVQAGKVKLLMVHNPQRSPQAPEVPTATEAGYPELTLEGLTGFYGWRDMPADIKARIAADARAVAADPAVVERVASIGSVLRVGTPAEFAAAIEEQRAKIVAIARTIKPTQ
;
A
#
# COMPACT_ATOMS: atom_id res chain seq x y z
N MET A 1 -57.49 72.53 48.21
CA MET A 1 -56.50 73.20 47.35
C MET A 1 -55.17 72.51 47.53
N ILE A 2 -54.51 72.21 46.44
CA ILE A 2 -53.15 71.71 46.27
C ILE A 2 -52.97 70.18 46.31
N GLN A 3 -52.96 69.61 45.09
CA GLN A 3 -52.47 68.34 44.74
C GLN A 3 -50.97 68.22 44.96
N ARG A 4 -50.52 67.08 45.43
CA ARG A 4 -49.08 66.66 45.30
C ARG A 4 -49.02 65.30 44.67
N SER A 5 -48.50 65.27 43.46
CA SER A 5 -48.20 64.09 42.69
C SER A 5 -47.02 63.34 43.32
N ALA A 6 -47.18 62.02 43.52
CA ALA A 6 -46.07 61.09 43.86
C ALA A 6 -45.65 60.39 42.60
N TYR A 7 -44.41 60.62 42.16
CA TYR A 7 -43.78 59.83 41.07
C TYR A 7 -43.16 58.60 41.72
N ALA A 8 -43.67 57.44 41.35
CA ALA A 8 -43.04 56.13 41.67
C ALA A 8 -41.96 55.87 40.66
N LEU A 9 -40.71 55.73 41.14
CA LEU A 9 -39.54 55.36 40.38
C LEU A 9 -39.52 53.82 40.24
N ALA A 10 -39.84 53.27 39.06
CA ALA A 10 -39.66 51.85 38.81
C ALA A 10 -38.21 51.60 38.35
N VAL A 11 -37.38 51.07 39.20
CA VAL A 11 -36.04 50.60 38.86
C VAL A 11 -36.16 49.20 38.28
N GLY A 12 -36.07 49.10 36.94
CA GLY A 12 -35.99 47.82 36.21
C GLY A 12 -34.61 47.20 36.35
N ILE A 13 -34.51 46.09 37.08
CA ILE A 13 -33.31 45.27 37.16
C ILE A 13 -33.23 44.41 35.87
N LEU A 14 -32.43 44.85 34.89
CA LEU A 14 -32.07 44.06 33.73
C LEU A 14 -31.02 43.01 34.17
N GLY A 15 -31.47 41.81 34.53
CA GLY A 15 -30.59 40.67 34.80
C GLY A 15 -29.93 40.21 33.52
N ALA A 16 -28.67 40.56 33.31
CA ALA A 16 -27.86 40.02 32.23
C ALA A 16 -27.62 38.51 32.51
N PHE A 17 -28.38 37.64 31.84
CA PHE A 17 -28.04 36.20 31.74
C PHE A 17 -26.79 36.07 30.89
N VAL A 18 -25.62 35.98 31.55
CA VAL A 18 -24.41 35.52 30.90
C VAL A 18 -24.58 34.01 30.69
N VAL A 19 -25.01 33.62 29.50
CA VAL A 19 -24.99 32.22 29.07
C VAL A 19 -23.51 31.83 28.94
N TRP A 20 -23.00 31.18 29.98
CA TRP A 20 -21.69 30.54 29.92
C TRP A 20 -21.81 29.35 28.95
N ALA A 21 -21.43 29.58 27.69
CA ALA A 21 -21.27 28.48 26.72
C ALA A 21 -20.16 27.59 27.27
N ALA A 22 -20.54 26.47 27.89
CA ALA A 22 -19.59 25.41 28.21
C ALA A 22 -18.87 25.02 26.88
N PRO A 23 -17.54 24.88 26.90
CA PRO A 23 -16.84 24.42 25.70
C PRO A 23 -17.46 23.09 25.30
N SER A 24 -18.09 23.05 24.13
CA SER A 24 -18.56 21.81 23.52
C SER A 24 -17.33 20.93 23.37
N LYS A 25 -17.22 19.90 24.21
CA LYS A 25 -16.25 18.83 23.96
C LYS A 25 -16.61 18.27 22.60
N ALA A 26 -15.80 18.58 21.59
CA ALA A 26 -15.93 17.94 20.29
C ALA A 26 -15.98 16.43 20.54
N GLU A 27 -17.04 15.78 20.05
CA GLU A 27 -17.15 14.33 20.20
C GLU A 27 -15.90 13.68 19.62
N PRO A 28 -15.35 12.66 20.29
CA PRO A 28 -14.10 12.06 19.86
C PRO A 28 -14.30 11.39 18.49
N TRP A 29 -13.42 11.70 17.54
CA TRP A 29 -13.38 10.98 16.25
C TRP A 29 -13.16 9.47 16.50
N PRO A 30 -13.76 8.57 15.69
CA PRO A 30 -14.76 8.78 14.65
C PRO A 30 -16.19 8.83 15.21
N GLN A 31 -17.04 9.66 14.59
CA GLN A 31 -18.45 9.83 15.00
C GLN A 31 -19.41 9.03 14.12
N ARG A 32 -18.90 8.39 13.07
CA ARG A 32 -19.65 7.59 12.09
C ARG A 32 -18.73 6.57 11.42
N THR A 33 -19.31 5.72 10.59
CA THR A 33 -18.56 4.73 9.81
C THR A 33 -17.34 5.34 9.12
N VAL A 34 -16.18 4.73 9.34
CA VAL A 34 -14.95 5.03 8.60
C VAL A 34 -14.89 4.17 7.34
N ARG A 35 -14.66 4.78 6.20
CA ARG A 35 -14.49 4.08 4.93
C ARG A 35 -13.01 3.92 4.62
N VAL A 36 -12.59 2.75 4.20
CA VAL A 36 -11.24 2.45 3.76
C VAL A 36 -11.28 2.08 2.28
N ILE A 37 -10.83 2.99 1.41
CA ILE A 37 -10.75 2.75 -0.02
C ILE A 37 -9.46 1.96 -0.31
N VAL A 38 -9.57 0.85 -1.06
CA VAL A 38 -8.46 0.00 -1.49
C VAL A 38 -8.41 -0.02 -3.02
N PRO A 39 -7.30 0.41 -3.67
CA PRO A 39 -7.18 0.50 -5.13
C PRO A 39 -6.87 -0.84 -5.80
N LEU A 40 -7.12 -1.94 -5.14
CA LEU A 40 -6.74 -3.30 -5.57
C LEU A 40 -7.94 -4.25 -5.53
N PRO A 41 -7.87 -5.39 -6.27
CA PRO A 41 -8.87 -6.44 -6.17
C PRO A 41 -8.98 -7.01 -4.76
N PRO A 42 -10.18 -7.49 -4.35
CA PRO A 42 -10.32 -8.23 -3.11
C PRO A 42 -9.44 -9.49 -3.09
N GLY A 43 -8.89 -9.81 -1.91
CA GLY A 43 -8.15 -11.04 -1.64
C GLY A 43 -6.65 -11.01 -1.98
N VAL A 44 -6.12 -9.93 -2.52
CA VAL A 44 -4.66 -9.74 -2.63
C VAL A 44 -4.05 -9.37 -1.26
N PRO A 45 -2.75 -9.63 -1.01
CA PRO A 45 -2.15 -9.39 0.31
C PRO A 45 -2.42 -8.01 0.90
N THR A 46 -2.26 -6.94 0.13
CA THR A 46 -2.58 -5.58 0.58
C THR A 46 -4.04 -5.43 1.01
N ASP A 47 -5.02 -5.95 0.25
CA ASP A 47 -6.45 -5.90 0.62
C ASP A 47 -6.72 -6.68 1.91
N LEU A 48 -6.13 -7.87 2.05
CA LEU A 48 -6.30 -8.69 3.25
C LEU A 48 -5.75 -8.01 4.50
N VAL A 49 -4.60 -7.34 4.41
CA VAL A 49 -4.03 -6.55 5.51
C VAL A 49 -4.94 -5.36 5.83
N CYS A 50 -5.40 -4.61 4.82
CA CYS A 50 -6.32 -3.48 5.03
C CYS A 50 -7.61 -3.91 5.73
N ARG A 51 -8.19 -5.07 5.36
CA ARG A 51 -9.39 -5.64 5.99
C ARG A 51 -9.13 -6.07 7.43
N LEU A 52 -8.00 -6.73 7.69
CA LEU A 52 -7.62 -7.14 9.04
C LEU A 52 -7.53 -5.92 9.98
N PHE A 53 -6.85 -4.86 9.55
CA PHE A 53 -6.77 -3.64 10.36
C PHE A 53 -8.11 -2.92 10.47
N ALA A 54 -8.91 -2.87 9.41
CA ALA A 54 -10.26 -2.30 9.44
C ALA A 54 -11.16 -3.02 10.46
N GLU A 55 -11.16 -4.35 10.46
CA GLU A 55 -11.89 -5.18 11.41
C GLU A 55 -11.46 -4.90 12.85
N ARG A 56 -10.15 -4.93 13.12
CA ARG A 56 -9.60 -4.74 14.47
C ARG A 56 -9.75 -3.32 14.99
N LEU A 57 -9.74 -2.31 14.12
CA LEU A 57 -9.93 -0.92 14.49
C LEU A 57 -11.40 -0.57 14.78
N SER A 58 -12.37 -1.36 14.31
CA SER A 58 -13.80 -1.12 14.54
C SER A 58 -14.16 -1.15 16.03
N GLU A 59 -13.52 -2.00 16.82
CA GLU A 59 -13.78 -2.15 18.25
C GLU A 59 -13.33 -0.92 19.06
N PRO A 60 -12.05 -0.50 19.05
CA PRO A 60 -11.60 0.67 19.78
C PRO A 60 -12.24 1.97 19.28
N TRP A 61 -12.61 2.03 18.03
CA TRP A 61 -13.29 3.20 17.45
C TRP A 61 -14.80 3.24 17.72
N ARG A 62 -15.39 2.12 18.16
CA ARG A 62 -16.84 1.97 18.38
C ARG A 62 -17.68 2.40 17.17
N GLN A 63 -17.09 2.30 15.98
CA GLN A 63 -17.71 2.63 14.70
C GLN A 63 -17.32 1.56 13.68
N PRO A 64 -18.22 1.21 12.76
CA PRO A 64 -17.87 0.31 11.67
C PRO A 64 -16.74 0.90 10.83
N VAL A 65 -15.81 0.03 10.40
CA VAL A 65 -14.77 0.36 9.41
C VAL A 65 -15.02 -0.47 8.15
N ALA A 66 -15.53 0.18 7.11
CA ALA A 66 -15.96 -0.48 5.88
C ALA A 66 -14.88 -0.39 4.80
N VAL A 67 -14.47 -1.54 4.25
CA VAL A 67 -13.49 -1.62 3.16
C VAL A 67 -14.20 -1.63 1.81
N GLU A 68 -13.81 -0.72 0.92
CA GLU A 68 -14.33 -0.56 -0.43
C GLU A 68 -13.21 -0.73 -1.47
N ASN A 69 -13.29 -1.77 -2.31
CA ASN A 69 -12.33 -1.98 -3.39
C ASN A 69 -12.74 -1.19 -4.63
N ARG A 70 -11.82 -0.37 -5.15
CA ARG A 70 -11.94 0.35 -6.42
C ARG A 70 -10.73 0.05 -7.29
N GLN A 71 -10.77 -1.09 -7.97
CA GLN A 71 -9.66 -1.59 -8.78
C GLN A 71 -9.61 -0.97 -10.18
N GLY A 72 -8.45 -1.09 -10.83
CA GLY A 72 -8.22 -0.73 -12.22
C GLY A 72 -7.45 0.57 -12.42
N ALA A 73 -6.91 0.76 -13.63
CA ALA A 73 -6.14 1.92 -14.06
C ALA A 73 -5.10 2.38 -13.01
N ASP A 74 -4.25 1.45 -12.53
CA ASP A 74 -3.20 1.66 -11.52
C ASP A 74 -3.67 2.37 -10.24
N GLY A 75 -4.95 2.15 -9.88
CA GLY A 75 -5.58 2.74 -8.69
C GLY A 75 -6.01 4.19 -8.85
N ILE A 76 -5.84 4.81 -10.02
CA ILE A 76 -6.18 6.23 -10.24
C ILE A 76 -7.63 6.56 -9.87
N PRO A 77 -8.67 5.77 -10.25
CA PRO A 77 -10.05 6.05 -9.86
C PRO A 77 -10.28 5.98 -8.36
N ALA A 78 -9.63 5.04 -7.66
CA ALA A 78 -9.70 4.91 -6.21
C ALA A 78 -9.11 6.13 -5.51
N VAL A 79 -7.89 6.52 -5.90
CA VAL A 79 -7.19 7.69 -5.34
C VAL A 79 -7.94 8.97 -5.64
N SER A 80 -8.43 9.15 -6.87
CA SER A 80 -9.23 10.32 -7.24
C SER A 80 -10.52 10.43 -6.41
N GLY A 81 -11.22 9.32 -6.22
CA GLY A 81 -12.41 9.27 -5.37
C GLY A 81 -12.11 9.56 -3.90
N PHE A 82 -10.98 9.07 -3.38
CA PHE A 82 -10.50 9.38 -2.03
C PHE A 82 -10.19 10.87 -1.88
N VAL A 83 -9.39 11.45 -2.77
CA VAL A 83 -9.01 12.86 -2.73
C VAL A 83 -10.22 13.78 -2.86
N SER A 84 -11.20 13.40 -3.69
CA SER A 84 -12.43 14.18 -3.88
C SER A 84 -13.37 14.14 -2.69
N ALA A 85 -13.29 13.11 -1.85
CA ALA A 85 -14.14 12.98 -0.66
C ALA A 85 -13.88 14.09 0.38
N ARG A 86 -12.61 14.51 0.55
CA ARG A 86 -12.19 15.56 1.51
C ARG A 86 -12.80 15.33 2.89
N ASP A 87 -12.64 14.13 3.41
CA ASP A 87 -13.41 13.65 4.54
C ASP A 87 -12.52 12.87 5.52
N ASP A 88 -12.51 13.28 6.78
CA ASP A 88 -11.71 12.67 7.84
C ASP A 88 -12.14 11.24 8.21
N HIS A 89 -13.33 10.79 7.74
CA HIS A 89 -13.82 9.43 7.91
C HIS A 89 -13.59 8.57 6.66
N THR A 90 -12.78 9.04 5.71
CA THR A 90 -12.36 8.27 4.55
C THR A 90 -10.84 8.15 4.54
N LEU A 91 -10.33 6.92 4.56
CA LEU A 91 -8.91 6.59 4.45
C LEU A 91 -8.65 5.91 3.11
N LEU A 92 -7.44 6.07 2.59
CA LEU A 92 -6.93 5.24 1.52
C LEU A 92 -5.98 4.21 2.14
N CYS A 93 -6.23 2.92 1.91
CA CYS A 93 -5.28 1.85 2.26
C CYS A 93 -4.63 1.35 0.98
N SER A 94 -3.34 1.62 0.81
CA SER A 94 -2.67 1.39 -0.46
C SER A 94 -1.18 1.11 -0.31
N PHE A 95 -0.58 0.76 -1.43
CA PHE A 95 0.86 0.65 -1.64
C PHE A 95 1.44 1.98 -2.17
N PRO A 96 2.75 2.25 -2.01
CA PRO A 96 3.35 3.52 -2.44
C PRO A 96 3.30 3.79 -3.94
N GLY A 97 3.08 2.79 -4.78
CA GLY A 97 3.08 2.95 -6.25
C GLY A 97 2.15 4.05 -6.77
N VAL A 98 1.03 4.29 -6.10
CA VAL A 98 0.11 5.42 -6.44
C VAL A 98 0.78 6.79 -6.26
N ILE A 99 1.84 6.87 -5.44
CA ILE A 99 2.63 8.08 -5.19
C ILE A 99 3.94 8.07 -5.98
N THR A 100 4.59 6.90 -6.12
CA THR A 100 5.97 6.80 -6.60
C THR A 100 6.05 6.43 -8.08
N ILE A 101 5.09 5.65 -8.59
CA ILE A 101 5.09 5.10 -9.95
C ILE A 101 4.16 5.87 -10.87
N ASN A 102 2.90 6.12 -10.46
CA ASN A 102 1.93 6.76 -11.31
C ASN A 102 2.41 8.11 -11.91
N PRO A 103 3.14 8.97 -11.16
CA PRO A 103 3.69 10.20 -11.72
C PRO A 103 4.76 10.01 -12.81
N LEU A 104 5.33 8.80 -12.94
CA LEU A 104 6.32 8.47 -13.97
C LEU A 104 5.67 7.92 -15.24
N ILE A 105 4.46 7.36 -15.13
CA ILE A 105 3.74 6.73 -16.22
C ILE A 105 2.74 7.71 -16.86
N TYR A 106 2.06 8.50 -16.04
CA TYR A 106 0.97 9.35 -16.47
C TYR A 106 1.38 10.83 -16.48
N GLU A 107 1.34 11.47 -17.64
CA GLU A 107 1.62 12.91 -17.77
C GLU A 107 0.61 13.77 -16.99
N LYS A 108 -0.62 13.31 -16.86
CA LYS A 108 -1.70 13.99 -16.14
C LYS A 108 -2.36 13.05 -15.17
N LEU A 109 -2.23 13.34 -13.89
CA LEU A 109 -2.95 12.67 -12.81
C LEU A 109 -4.08 13.58 -12.30
N PRO A 110 -5.26 13.02 -11.93
CA PRO A 110 -6.36 13.80 -11.35
C PRO A 110 -6.12 14.16 -9.87
N TYR A 111 -4.92 13.91 -9.34
CA TYR A 111 -4.49 14.23 -7.98
C TYR A 111 -3.01 14.60 -7.97
N ASP A 112 -2.59 15.35 -6.96
CA ASP A 112 -1.18 15.62 -6.68
C ASP A 112 -0.68 14.59 -5.63
N PRO A 113 0.19 13.63 -6.03
CA PRO A 113 0.61 12.53 -5.15
C PRO A 113 1.32 12.98 -3.86
N ARG A 114 1.98 14.15 -3.88
CA ARG A 114 2.72 14.66 -2.72
C ARG A 114 1.88 15.50 -1.79
N ARG A 115 0.90 16.20 -2.36
CA ARG A 115 0.04 17.12 -1.61
C ARG A 115 -1.21 16.44 -1.07
N ASP A 116 -1.84 15.60 -1.91
CA ASP A 116 -3.20 15.11 -1.64
C ASP A 116 -3.22 13.79 -0.85
N LEU A 117 -2.08 13.07 -0.81
CA LEU A 117 -1.93 11.79 -0.10
C LEU A 117 -0.97 11.94 1.08
N VAL A 118 -1.51 12.08 2.27
CA VAL A 118 -0.71 12.25 3.50
C VAL A 118 -0.49 10.89 4.15
N PRO A 119 0.76 10.40 4.29
CA PRO A 119 1.04 9.18 5.01
C PRO A 119 0.60 9.29 6.48
N VAL A 120 -0.19 8.33 6.97
CA VAL A 120 -0.67 8.27 8.35
C VAL A 120 0.07 7.19 9.14
N VAL A 121 0.13 5.98 8.60
CA VAL A 121 0.80 4.86 9.25
C VAL A 121 1.10 3.77 8.21
N SER A 122 2.31 3.22 8.23
CA SER A 122 2.57 1.95 7.55
C SER A 122 1.98 0.79 8.35
N LEU A 123 1.54 -0.27 7.70
CA LEU A 123 0.91 -1.43 8.34
C LEU A 123 1.74 -2.69 8.15
N SER A 124 2.18 -2.93 6.93
CA SER A 124 2.93 -4.14 6.59
C SER A 124 3.88 -3.91 5.42
N ASP A 125 4.81 -4.84 5.28
CA ASP A 125 5.64 -5.00 4.09
C ASP A 125 5.31 -6.34 3.43
N ASN A 126 4.91 -6.30 2.16
CA ASN A 126 4.62 -7.47 1.36
C ASN A 126 5.89 -7.90 0.62
N PHE A 127 6.21 -9.17 0.63
CA PHE A 127 7.35 -9.67 -0.11
C PHE A 127 7.05 -9.72 -1.61
N ILE A 128 7.95 -9.15 -2.42
CA ILE A 128 7.89 -9.17 -3.88
C ILE A 128 8.94 -10.16 -4.35
N GLY A 129 8.53 -11.15 -5.12
CA GLY A 129 9.41 -12.21 -5.57
C GLY A 129 9.48 -12.34 -7.09
N ILE A 130 10.61 -12.87 -7.56
CA ILE A 130 10.80 -13.35 -8.93
C ILE A 130 10.77 -14.86 -8.90
N ALA A 131 9.83 -15.44 -9.64
CA ALA A 131 9.69 -16.88 -9.80
C ALA A 131 9.77 -17.28 -11.27
N VAL A 132 10.23 -18.49 -11.51
CA VAL A 132 10.35 -19.07 -12.85
C VAL A 132 9.60 -20.40 -12.94
N SER A 133 9.21 -20.78 -14.14
CA SER A 133 8.65 -22.11 -14.40
C SER A 133 9.62 -23.20 -13.98
N ALA A 134 9.14 -24.21 -13.27
CA ALA A 134 9.94 -25.38 -12.90
C ALA A 134 10.46 -26.16 -14.13
N ALA A 135 9.78 -26.01 -15.27
CA ALA A 135 10.19 -26.63 -16.54
C ALA A 135 11.57 -26.15 -17.05
N LEU A 136 12.03 -24.95 -16.60
CA LEU A 136 13.35 -24.42 -16.98
C LEU A 136 14.52 -25.17 -16.33
N LYS A 137 14.27 -25.95 -15.27
CA LYS A 137 15.29 -26.72 -14.53
C LYS A 137 16.45 -25.87 -14.01
N VAL A 138 16.24 -24.59 -13.73
CA VAL A 138 17.22 -23.69 -13.11
C VAL A 138 17.05 -23.72 -11.59
N ASN A 139 18.15 -23.52 -10.86
CA ASN A 139 18.17 -23.65 -9.40
C ASN A 139 18.45 -22.33 -8.68
N SER A 140 18.94 -21.33 -9.37
CA SER A 140 19.31 -20.03 -8.81
C SER A 140 18.96 -18.90 -9.80
N LEU A 141 19.01 -17.67 -9.30
CA LEU A 141 18.90 -16.50 -10.18
C LEU A 141 20.05 -16.45 -11.19
N ASP A 142 21.26 -16.85 -10.80
CA ASP A 142 22.43 -16.90 -11.68
C ASP A 142 22.23 -17.91 -12.82
N ASP A 143 21.70 -19.11 -12.54
CA ASP A 143 21.36 -20.09 -13.59
C ASP A 143 20.32 -19.54 -14.55
N PHE A 144 19.30 -18.86 -14.03
CA PHE A 144 18.27 -18.23 -14.86
C PHE A 144 18.85 -17.13 -15.75
N VAL A 145 19.72 -16.28 -15.20
CA VAL A 145 20.39 -15.21 -15.96
C VAL A 145 21.28 -15.80 -17.06
N LYS A 146 22.05 -16.86 -16.77
CA LYS A 146 22.86 -17.58 -17.78
C LYS A 146 22.00 -18.15 -18.90
N LEU A 147 20.89 -18.80 -18.54
CA LEU A 147 19.93 -19.33 -19.50
C LEU A 147 19.34 -18.22 -20.39
N ALA A 148 18.87 -17.13 -19.80
CA ALA A 148 18.28 -16.02 -20.53
C ALA A 148 19.28 -15.35 -21.48
N ARG A 149 20.55 -15.19 -21.06
CA ARG A 149 21.63 -14.69 -21.94
C ARG A 149 21.92 -15.60 -23.12
N SER A 150 21.77 -16.91 -22.96
CA SER A 150 21.97 -17.88 -24.07
C SER A 150 20.83 -17.87 -25.09
N GLN A 151 19.69 -17.24 -24.75
CA GLN A 151 18.47 -17.23 -25.57
C GLN A 151 17.83 -15.84 -25.63
N PRO A 152 18.54 -14.80 -26.12
CA PRO A 152 18.04 -13.42 -26.10
C PRO A 152 16.71 -13.33 -26.87
N GLY A 153 15.72 -12.70 -26.23
CA GLY A 153 14.39 -12.47 -26.79
C GLY A 153 13.50 -13.72 -26.95
N LYS A 154 13.95 -14.92 -26.52
CA LYS A 154 13.14 -16.15 -26.66
C LYS A 154 12.30 -16.50 -25.44
N LEU A 155 12.66 -15.98 -24.27
CA LEU A 155 11.94 -16.23 -23.04
C LEU A 155 10.91 -15.14 -22.79
N ASN A 156 9.74 -15.54 -22.26
CA ASN A 156 8.64 -14.65 -21.95
C ASN A 156 8.56 -14.42 -20.43
N TRP A 157 8.15 -13.23 -20.04
CA TRP A 157 7.92 -12.90 -18.64
C TRP A 157 6.67 -12.05 -18.46
N ALA A 158 6.12 -12.07 -17.24
CA ALA A 158 5.03 -11.19 -16.83
C ALA A 158 5.28 -10.66 -15.41
N ALA A 159 4.66 -9.55 -15.09
CA ALA A 159 4.67 -9.04 -13.73
C ALA A 159 3.32 -8.41 -13.37
N SER A 160 2.98 -8.47 -12.08
CA SER A 160 1.89 -7.64 -11.59
C SER A 160 2.30 -6.16 -11.62
N PRO A 161 1.33 -5.23 -11.79
CA PRO A 161 1.61 -3.80 -11.85
C PRO A 161 2.37 -3.27 -10.64
N GLY A 162 3.07 -2.17 -10.81
CA GLY A 162 3.81 -1.50 -9.76
C GLY A 162 5.22 -2.04 -9.55
N ASN A 163 5.69 -2.12 -8.30
CA ASN A 163 7.05 -2.52 -7.96
C ASN A 163 7.52 -3.84 -8.59
N PRO A 164 6.70 -4.90 -8.70
CA PRO A 164 7.12 -6.13 -9.36
C PRO A 164 7.53 -5.93 -10.81
N LEU A 165 6.77 -5.13 -11.56
CA LEU A 165 7.06 -4.81 -12.95
C LEU A 165 8.40 -4.06 -13.09
N TYR A 166 8.58 -3.01 -12.29
CA TYR A 166 9.82 -2.23 -12.31
C TYR A 166 11.02 -3.03 -11.82
N GLY A 167 10.84 -3.85 -10.78
CA GLY A 167 11.91 -4.71 -10.24
C GLY A 167 12.38 -5.74 -11.27
N PHE A 168 11.46 -6.40 -11.99
CA PHE A 168 11.85 -7.35 -13.03
C PHE A 168 12.50 -6.66 -14.23
N ALA A 169 11.94 -5.56 -14.70
CA ALA A 169 12.54 -4.79 -15.80
C ALA A 169 13.95 -4.27 -15.43
N ALA A 170 14.15 -3.86 -14.19
CA ALA A 170 15.47 -3.49 -13.69
C ALA A 170 16.44 -4.68 -13.65
N LEU A 171 15.98 -5.87 -13.24
CA LEU A 171 16.78 -7.10 -13.32
C LEU A 171 17.23 -7.37 -14.76
N LEU A 172 16.33 -7.31 -15.74
CA LEU A 172 16.68 -7.52 -17.14
C LEU A 172 17.81 -6.57 -17.57
N LYS A 173 17.72 -5.31 -17.17
CA LYS A 173 18.74 -4.30 -17.49
C LYS A 173 20.06 -4.56 -16.76
N SER A 174 20.02 -4.77 -15.44
CA SER A 174 21.23 -5.00 -14.62
C SER A 174 21.94 -6.29 -15.02
N ALA A 175 21.19 -7.34 -15.32
CA ALA A 175 21.74 -8.62 -15.75
C ALA A 175 22.12 -8.65 -17.23
N GLY A 176 21.77 -7.65 -18.05
CA GLY A 176 22.04 -7.63 -19.49
C GLY A 176 21.34 -8.79 -20.21
N ILE A 177 20.07 -9.05 -19.91
CA ILE A 177 19.27 -10.11 -20.53
C ILE A 177 18.06 -9.52 -21.26
N GLU A 178 17.67 -10.17 -22.34
CA GLU A 178 16.53 -9.78 -23.18
C GLU A 178 15.43 -10.83 -23.08
N MET A 179 14.23 -10.40 -22.69
CA MET A 179 13.04 -11.25 -22.62
C MET A 179 11.82 -10.48 -23.11
N VAL A 180 10.81 -11.20 -23.62
CA VAL A 180 9.56 -10.60 -24.11
C VAL A 180 8.56 -10.46 -22.97
N GLN A 181 8.08 -9.24 -22.73
CA GLN A 181 7.03 -8.99 -21.77
C GLN A 181 5.67 -9.43 -22.34
N VAL A 182 4.94 -10.21 -21.56
CA VAL A 182 3.54 -10.57 -21.84
C VAL A 182 2.64 -9.81 -20.87
N SER A 183 1.76 -8.98 -21.41
CA SER A 183 0.82 -8.19 -20.60
C SER A 183 -0.47 -8.96 -20.38
N TYR A 184 -0.92 -9.00 -19.13
CA TYR A 184 -2.18 -9.62 -18.71
C TYR A 184 -3.11 -8.56 -18.13
N ARG A 185 -4.38 -8.55 -18.55
CA ARG A 185 -5.40 -7.68 -17.96
C ARG A 185 -5.73 -8.06 -16.51
N ASP A 186 -5.75 -9.36 -16.24
CA ASP A 186 -5.84 -9.97 -14.90
C ASP A 186 -4.60 -10.86 -14.74
N PHE A 187 -3.94 -10.78 -13.59
CA PHE A 187 -2.67 -11.51 -13.38
C PHE A 187 -2.85 -13.01 -13.07
N ARG A 188 -4.06 -13.46 -12.76
CA ARG A 188 -4.33 -14.89 -12.47
C ARG A 188 -3.96 -15.84 -13.62
N PRO A 189 -4.28 -15.55 -14.90
CA PRO A 189 -3.81 -16.36 -16.02
C PRO A 189 -2.28 -16.43 -16.12
N ALA A 190 -1.56 -15.35 -15.79
CA ALA A 190 -0.09 -15.39 -15.81
C ALA A 190 0.48 -16.43 -14.83
N LEU A 191 -0.16 -16.62 -13.65
CA LEU A 191 0.24 -17.65 -12.68
C LEU A 191 0.03 -19.08 -13.21
N GLN A 192 -1.01 -19.30 -14.00
CA GLN A 192 -1.24 -20.59 -14.65
C GLN A 192 -0.21 -20.80 -15.76
N ASP A 193 0.01 -19.79 -16.59
CA ASP A 193 0.91 -19.85 -17.72
C ASP A 193 2.37 -20.10 -17.31
N VAL A 194 2.85 -19.50 -16.21
CA VAL A 194 4.18 -19.81 -15.69
C VAL A 194 4.25 -21.23 -15.11
N GLY A 195 3.20 -21.68 -14.41
CA GLY A 195 3.13 -23.03 -13.86
C GLY A 195 3.09 -24.12 -14.94
N GLU A 196 2.59 -23.80 -16.12
CA GLU A 196 2.53 -24.69 -17.30
C GLU A 196 3.69 -24.45 -18.29
N GLY A 197 4.59 -23.49 -18.02
CA GLY A 197 5.75 -23.19 -18.84
C GLY A 197 5.45 -22.38 -20.10
N ARG A 198 4.22 -21.86 -20.28
CA ARG A 198 3.88 -20.99 -21.43
C ARG A 198 4.59 -19.65 -21.37
N ILE A 199 4.81 -19.11 -20.17
CA ILE A 199 5.77 -18.05 -19.89
C ILE A 199 6.85 -18.58 -18.94
N GLN A 200 8.03 -18.00 -18.98
CA GLN A 200 9.20 -18.54 -18.28
C GLN A 200 9.42 -17.92 -16.90
N ALA A 201 9.03 -16.67 -16.72
CA ALA A 201 9.24 -15.97 -15.46
C ALA A 201 8.07 -15.05 -15.10
N VAL A 202 7.88 -14.85 -13.79
CA VAL A 202 6.93 -13.87 -13.26
C VAL A 202 7.54 -13.11 -12.09
N ALA A 203 7.11 -11.85 -11.93
CA ALA A 203 7.34 -11.08 -10.71
C ALA A 203 6.00 -10.64 -10.11
N THR A 204 5.80 -10.96 -8.82
CA THR A 204 4.59 -10.60 -8.06
C THR A 204 4.81 -10.78 -6.56
N GLY A 205 3.78 -10.54 -5.75
CA GLY A 205 3.82 -10.83 -4.33
C GLY A 205 4.09 -12.30 -4.02
N VAL A 206 5.00 -12.59 -3.09
CA VAL A 206 5.36 -13.96 -2.68
C VAL A 206 4.12 -14.75 -2.25
N GLY A 207 3.21 -14.14 -1.45
CA GLY A 207 1.98 -14.79 -1.02
C GLY A 207 1.10 -15.32 -2.17
N VAL A 208 1.15 -14.66 -3.33
CA VAL A 208 0.41 -15.09 -4.54
C VAL A 208 1.08 -16.30 -5.21
N LEU A 209 2.41 -16.44 -5.04
CA LEU A 209 3.20 -17.52 -5.64
C LEU A 209 3.20 -18.82 -4.83
N LEU A 210 2.93 -18.74 -3.52
CA LEU A 210 3.12 -19.86 -2.58
C LEU A 210 2.42 -21.16 -3.02
N ALA A 211 1.18 -21.08 -3.48
CA ALA A 211 0.45 -22.26 -3.93
C ALA A 211 1.14 -22.96 -5.13
N GLN A 212 1.69 -22.18 -6.06
CA GLN A 212 2.41 -22.72 -7.22
C GLN A 212 3.80 -23.25 -6.84
N VAL A 213 4.47 -22.60 -5.87
CA VAL A 213 5.74 -23.07 -5.31
C VAL A 213 5.55 -24.40 -4.58
N GLN A 214 4.54 -24.51 -3.71
CA GLN A 214 4.19 -25.74 -2.99
C GLN A 214 3.79 -26.89 -3.91
N ALA A 215 3.12 -26.56 -5.03
CA ALA A 215 2.79 -27.54 -6.06
C ALA A 215 3.99 -27.94 -6.95
N GLY A 216 5.18 -27.36 -6.73
CA GLY A 216 6.38 -27.62 -7.51
C GLY A 216 6.31 -27.15 -8.97
N LYS A 217 5.34 -26.28 -9.30
CA LYS A 217 5.12 -25.76 -10.66
C LYS A 217 6.01 -24.56 -10.99
N VAL A 218 6.36 -23.78 -9.97
CA VAL A 218 7.29 -22.65 -10.11
C VAL A 218 8.34 -22.70 -9.02
N LYS A 219 9.47 -22.07 -9.27
CA LYS A 219 10.56 -21.89 -8.33
C LYS A 219 10.77 -20.40 -8.06
N LEU A 220 10.72 -20.01 -6.81
CA LEU A 220 11.04 -18.66 -6.36
C LEU A 220 12.56 -18.53 -6.30
N LEU A 221 13.12 -17.54 -7.00
CA LEU A 221 14.58 -17.39 -7.15
C LEU A 221 15.15 -16.26 -6.31
N MET A 222 14.35 -15.20 -6.05
CA MET A 222 14.80 -14.01 -5.36
C MET A 222 13.59 -13.26 -4.78
N VAL A 223 13.78 -12.55 -3.68
CA VAL A 223 12.87 -11.51 -3.19
C VAL A 223 13.53 -10.14 -3.27
N HIS A 224 12.75 -9.13 -3.65
CA HIS A 224 13.24 -7.74 -3.74
C HIS A 224 13.45 -7.07 -2.37
N ASN A 225 12.77 -7.56 -1.33
CA ASN A 225 12.80 -6.97 0.00
C ASN A 225 14.20 -7.03 0.62
N PRO A 226 14.55 -6.13 1.56
CA PRO A 226 15.85 -6.12 2.22
C PRO A 226 16.09 -7.34 3.15
N GLN A 227 15.02 -8.08 3.46
CA GLN A 227 15.04 -9.28 4.28
C GLN A 227 14.44 -10.45 3.53
N ARG A 228 14.84 -11.67 3.86
CA ARG A 228 14.23 -12.89 3.32
C ARG A 228 12.78 -13.03 3.79
N SER A 229 11.93 -13.59 2.94
CA SER A 229 10.56 -13.88 3.30
C SER A 229 10.50 -14.98 4.37
N PRO A 230 9.76 -14.80 5.47
CA PRO A 230 9.55 -15.87 6.44
C PRO A 230 8.88 -17.12 5.85
N GLN A 231 8.15 -16.96 4.75
CA GLN A 231 7.46 -18.06 4.05
C GLN A 231 8.35 -18.79 3.05
N ALA A 232 9.54 -18.25 2.74
CA ALA A 232 10.54 -18.83 1.85
C ALA A 232 11.95 -18.40 2.33
N PRO A 233 12.37 -18.82 3.53
CA PRO A 233 13.61 -18.35 4.15
C PRO A 233 14.88 -18.83 3.41
N GLU A 234 14.76 -19.84 2.58
CA GLU A 234 15.82 -20.33 1.70
C GLU A 234 16.06 -19.42 0.48
N VAL A 235 15.08 -18.58 0.12
CA VAL A 235 15.16 -17.73 -1.06
C VAL A 235 15.96 -16.46 -0.74
N PRO A 236 17.02 -16.16 -1.52
CA PRO A 236 17.85 -15.00 -1.28
C PRO A 236 17.12 -13.68 -1.54
N THR A 237 17.55 -12.61 -0.86
CA THR A 237 17.20 -11.23 -1.20
C THR A 237 17.90 -10.78 -2.47
N ALA A 238 17.45 -9.65 -3.05
CA ALA A 238 18.13 -9.02 -4.18
C ALA A 238 19.61 -8.72 -3.88
N THR A 239 19.89 -8.23 -2.68
CA THR A 239 21.27 -7.96 -2.24
C THR A 239 22.13 -9.22 -2.15
N GLU A 240 21.59 -10.30 -1.57
CA GLU A 240 22.28 -11.59 -1.47
C GLU A 240 22.50 -12.25 -2.85
N ALA A 241 21.60 -11.97 -3.80
CA ALA A 241 21.71 -12.44 -5.18
C ALA A 241 22.62 -11.58 -6.06
N GLY A 242 23.27 -10.55 -5.50
CA GLY A 242 24.22 -9.69 -6.22
C GLY A 242 23.60 -8.47 -6.93
N TYR A 243 22.35 -8.13 -6.63
CA TYR A 243 21.60 -7.01 -7.22
C TYR A 243 21.04 -6.06 -6.15
N PRO A 244 21.88 -5.41 -5.32
CA PRO A 244 21.43 -4.55 -4.22
C PRO A 244 20.56 -3.37 -4.69
N GLU A 245 20.76 -2.87 -5.90
CA GLU A 245 19.97 -1.80 -6.51
C GLU A 245 18.51 -2.19 -6.79
N LEU A 246 18.20 -3.49 -6.80
CA LEU A 246 16.85 -4.03 -6.99
C LEU A 246 16.07 -4.17 -5.68
N THR A 247 16.62 -3.69 -4.55
CA THR A 247 15.92 -3.74 -3.27
C THR A 247 14.73 -2.79 -3.27
N LEU A 248 13.52 -3.37 -3.29
CA LEU A 248 12.24 -2.68 -3.28
C LEU A 248 11.35 -3.27 -2.18
N GLU A 249 10.53 -2.43 -1.58
CA GLU A 249 9.62 -2.83 -0.50
C GLU A 249 8.17 -2.83 -0.98
N GLY A 250 7.39 -3.77 -0.47
CA GLY A 250 5.96 -3.88 -0.74
C GLY A 250 5.09 -3.20 0.32
N LEU A 251 5.50 -2.02 0.79
CA LEU A 251 4.81 -1.31 1.86
C LEU A 251 3.30 -1.21 1.63
N THR A 252 2.55 -1.42 2.69
CA THR A 252 1.10 -1.15 2.75
C THR A 252 0.85 -0.20 3.90
N GLY A 253 -0.01 0.80 3.71
CA GLY A 253 -0.31 1.75 4.78
C GLY A 253 -1.58 2.56 4.54
N PHE A 254 -2.00 3.24 5.61
CA PHE A 254 -3.09 4.20 5.55
C PHE A 254 -2.60 5.60 5.18
N TYR A 255 -3.35 6.22 4.29
CA TYR A 255 -3.19 7.62 3.90
C TYR A 255 -4.44 8.40 4.28
N GLY A 256 -4.23 9.59 4.80
CA GLY A 256 -5.26 10.62 4.99
C GLY A 256 -5.26 11.63 3.85
N TRP A 257 -6.34 12.38 3.71
CA TRP A 257 -6.38 13.51 2.80
C TRP A 257 -5.54 14.69 3.34
N ARG A 258 -5.17 15.65 2.48
CA ARG A 258 -4.17 16.69 2.79
C ARG A 258 -4.45 17.53 4.02
N ASP A 259 -5.72 17.83 4.31
CA ASP A 259 -6.13 18.70 5.42
C ASP A 259 -6.64 17.88 6.63
N MET A 260 -6.40 16.55 6.66
CA MET A 260 -6.77 15.72 7.81
C MET A 260 -6.10 16.24 9.09
N PRO A 261 -6.86 16.50 10.18
CA PRO A 261 -6.33 17.00 11.45
C PRO A 261 -5.20 16.15 12.02
N ALA A 262 -4.22 16.80 12.63
CA ALA A 262 -3.03 16.13 13.15
C ALA A 262 -3.33 15.14 14.28
N ASP A 263 -4.29 15.47 15.14
CA ASP A 263 -4.77 14.62 16.21
C ASP A 263 -5.47 13.36 15.71
N ILE A 264 -6.27 13.44 14.63
CA ILE A 264 -6.88 12.29 13.99
C ILE A 264 -5.80 11.37 13.40
N LYS A 265 -4.82 11.92 12.68
CA LYS A 265 -3.68 11.15 12.16
C LYS A 265 -2.91 10.43 13.26
N ALA A 266 -2.62 11.16 14.35
CA ALA A 266 -1.90 10.62 15.49
C ALA A 266 -2.69 9.48 16.17
N ARG A 267 -4.01 9.65 16.32
CA ARG A 267 -4.89 8.62 16.85
C ARG A 267 -4.91 7.37 15.97
N ILE A 268 -5.15 7.51 14.66
CA ILE A 268 -5.15 6.38 13.72
C ILE A 268 -3.83 5.61 13.82
N ALA A 269 -2.70 6.32 13.83
CA ALA A 269 -1.38 5.71 13.93
C ALA A 269 -1.16 5.00 15.28
N ALA A 270 -1.65 5.56 16.40
CA ALA A 270 -1.55 4.95 17.71
C ALA A 270 -2.40 3.68 17.82
N ASP A 271 -3.64 3.75 17.35
CA ASP A 271 -4.58 2.61 17.38
C ASP A 271 -4.11 1.48 16.46
N ALA A 272 -3.59 1.80 15.27
CA ALA A 272 -2.98 0.80 14.38
C ALA A 272 -1.76 0.10 15.01
N ARG A 273 -0.93 0.83 15.76
CA ARG A 273 0.18 0.21 16.51
C ARG A 273 -0.31 -0.70 17.63
N ALA A 274 -1.38 -0.32 18.32
CA ALA A 274 -1.99 -1.17 19.35
C ALA A 274 -2.55 -2.47 18.74
N VAL A 275 -3.23 -2.39 17.60
CA VAL A 275 -3.69 -3.56 16.83
C VAL A 275 -2.52 -4.46 16.42
N ALA A 276 -1.42 -3.89 15.96
CA ALA A 276 -0.24 -4.64 15.53
C ALA A 276 0.50 -5.35 16.67
N ALA A 277 0.27 -4.96 17.92
CA ALA A 277 0.84 -5.62 19.08
C ALA A 277 0.12 -6.93 19.46
N ASP A 278 -1.07 -7.20 18.87
CA ASP A 278 -1.80 -8.44 19.08
C ASP A 278 -1.10 -9.61 18.35
N PRO A 279 -0.66 -10.68 19.08
CA PRO A 279 -0.04 -11.85 18.46
C PRO A 279 -0.88 -12.49 17.36
N ALA A 280 -2.21 -12.48 17.48
CA ALA A 280 -3.10 -13.03 16.47
C ALA A 280 -3.06 -12.21 15.16
N VAL A 281 -2.85 -10.90 15.25
CA VAL A 281 -2.64 -10.03 14.08
C VAL A 281 -1.28 -10.32 13.44
N VAL A 282 -0.23 -10.50 14.24
CA VAL A 282 1.12 -10.87 13.75
C VAL A 282 1.05 -12.17 12.95
N GLU A 283 0.44 -13.21 13.54
CA GLU A 283 0.29 -14.52 12.89
C GLU A 283 -0.57 -14.42 11.61
N ARG A 284 -1.66 -13.66 11.66
CA ARG A 284 -2.54 -13.48 10.49
C ARG A 284 -1.84 -12.77 9.35
N VAL A 285 -1.05 -11.71 9.62
CA VAL A 285 -0.27 -11.00 8.60
C VAL A 285 0.82 -11.91 8.01
N ALA A 286 1.49 -12.71 8.85
CA ALA A 286 2.45 -13.70 8.37
C ALA A 286 1.79 -14.75 7.45
N SER A 287 0.59 -15.24 7.78
CA SER A 287 -0.14 -16.19 6.94
C SER A 287 -0.55 -15.63 5.58
N ILE A 288 -0.68 -14.30 5.45
CA ILE A 288 -0.96 -13.60 4.19
C ILE A 288 0.30 -13.49 3.30
N GLY A 289 1.48 -13.76 3.83
CA GLY A 289 2.75 -13.58 3.10
C GLY A 289 3.37 -12.21 3.29
N SER A 290 3.05 -11.57 4.40
CA SER A 290 3.52 -10.22 4.74
C SER A 290 4.14 -10.21 6.12
N VAL A 291 4.86 -9.15 6.45
CA VAL A 291 5.32 -8.88 7.82
C VAL A 291 4.76 -7.55 8.30
N LEU A 292 4.47 -7.47 9.59
CA LEU A 292 4.07 -6.20 10.18
C LEU A 292 5.23 -5.20 10.11
N ARG A 293 4.93 -4.00 9.68
CA ARG A 293 5.84 -2.86 9.66
C ARG A 293 5.08 -1.59 10.03
N VAL A 294 4.69 -1.49 11.29
CA VAL A 294 3.84 -0.41 11.77
C VAL A 294 4.71 0.71 12.31
N GLY A 295 4.88 1.75 11.51
CA GLY A 295 5.69 2.92 11.81
C GLY A 295 4.88 4.16 12.16
N THR A 296 5.58 5.23 12.47
CA THR A 296 5.03 6.58 12.62
C THR A 296 4.71 7.20 11.24
N PRO A 297 3.92 8.27 11.18
CA PRO A 297 3.70 9.01 9.93
C PRO A 297 5.02 9.48 9.28
N ALA A 298 6.00 9.90 10.10
CA ALA A 298 7.30 10.36 9.61
C ALA A 298 8.13 9.23 9.01
N GLU A 299 8.18 8.06 9.67
CA GLU A 299 8.88 6.87 9.15
C GLU A 299 8.24 6.37 7.87
N PHE A 300 6.91 6.37 7.79
CA PHE A 300 6.20 5.97 6.58
C PHE A 300 6.45 6.94 5.42
N ALA A 301 6.44 8.25 5.67
CA ALA A 301 6.77 9.26 4.69
C ALA A 301 8.22 9.10 4.17
N ALA A 302 9.18 8.87 5.08
CA ALA A 302 10.59 8.65 4.73
C ALA A 302 10.76 7.40 3.85
N ALA A 303 10.11 6.28 4.20
CA ALA A 303 10.15 5.05 3.41
C ALA A 303 9.56 5.25 2.00
N ILE A 304 8.48 6.03 1.85
CA ILE A 304 7.92 6.37 0.55
C ILE A 304 8.90 7.19 -0.29
N GLU A 305 9.57 8.19 0.29
CA GLU A 305 10.54 9.01 -0.46
C GLU A 305 11.79 8.22 -0.85
N GLU A 306 12.28 7.33 0.03
CA GLU A 306 13.37 6.42 -0.31
C GLU A 306 12.98 5.51 -1.49
N GLN A 307 11.80 4.90 -1.43
CA GLN A 307 11.30 4.07 -2.51
C GLN A 307 11.10 4.85 -3.81
N ARG A 308 10.62 6.10 -3.73
CA ARG A 308 10.50 6.98 -4.89
C ARG A 308 11.86 7.21 -5.55
N ALA A 309 12.90 7.51 -4.77
CA ALA A 309 14.24 7.71 -5.30
C ALA A 309 14.75 6.47 -6.06
N LYS A 310 14.54 5.27 -5.50
CA LYS A 310 14.88 3.99 -6.14
C LYS A 310 14.11 3.78 -7.45
N ILE A 311 12.78 3.96 -7.42
CA ILE A 311 11.94 3.78 -8.61
C ILE A 311 12.30 4.78 -9.72
N VAL A 312 12.56 6.04 -9.38
CA VAL A 312 13.02 7.06 -10.36
C VAL A 312 14.37 6.66 -10.96
N ALA A 313 15.30 6.15 -10.16
CA ALA A 313 16.60 5.67 -10.67
C ALA A 313 16.40 4.48 -11.64
N ILE A 314 15.57 3.51 -11.28
CA ILE A 314 15.21 2.37 -12.13
C ILE A 314 14.53 2.85 -13.42
N ALA A 315 13.52 3.72 -13.33
CA ALA A 315 12.76 4.20 -14.49
C ALA A 315 13.64 4.92 -15.54
N ARG A 316 14.72 5.59 -15.09
CA ARG A 316 15.69 6.21 -16.01
C ARG A 316 16.52 5.18 -16.80
N THR A 317 16.65 3.97 -16.30
CA THR A 317 17.44 2.90 -16.93
C THR A 317 16.63 2.00 -17.85
N ILE A 318 15.31 1.90 -17.62
CA ILE A 318 14.38 1.14 -18.43
C ILE A 318 13.62 2.08 -19.36
N LYS A 319 13.56 1.77 -20.67
CA LYS A 319 12.63 2.47 -21.57
C LYS A 319 11.23 1.97 -21.25
N PRO A 320 10.24 2.84 -20.99
CA PRO A 320 8.86 2.40 -20.86
C PRO A 320 8.44 1.76 -22.19
N THR A 321 8.10 0.50 -22.18
CA THR A 321 7.30 -0.12 -23.25
C THR A 321 5.89 0.42 -23.08
N GLN A 322 5.47 1.29 -24.00
CA GLN A 322 4.09 1.79 -24.11
C GLN A 322 3.14 0.65 -24.48
#